data_f55f0c14e5def6fa539ecec7d827d471
#
_entry.id   f55f0c14e5def6fa539ecec7d827d471
#
_cell.length_a   1.000
_cell.length_b   1.000
_cell.length_c   1.000
_cell.angle_alpha   90.00
_cell.angle_beta   90.00
_cell.angle_gamma   90.00
#
_symmetry.space_group_name_H-M   'P 1'
#
loop_
_entity.id
_entity.type
_entity.pdbx_description
1 polymer ?
#
loop_
_entity_poly.entity_id
_entity_poly.type
_entity_poly.pdbx_seq_one_letter_code
_entity_poly.pdbx_strand_id
1 'polypeptide(L)'
;MQLIRPDINIDFVGLRYKAFMLSGAIILLGLITLFARGGLKMGVDFAGGTLIQVKFNKPTNPDEIRNALQGTISHAFVQQIGTGGDSEYLVRTDTIHEELGSLSNQIEEELSRTYGPGQQVLRVEMVGPKVGKDLRQKALYAIFYALLLIAIYISGRFEFKWTSSLIMGGVLIVGVYLLEALGLNAVYLIGGALVITLVLCWFLKLPYALGALLSLVHDILITIGIFAFFNKEFSLEVFAALLTLSGYSLNDTIIVYDRIRENRNKDKKIKFSDMINGAINQTLSRTVLTSMTVFFVILCLFLLGGSVIHDFSFAMLIGVVTGSYSSVFVASPILIAYEDLKKKKAPRAVSRRAAPQAGGSEPAPKRTAIEAGDAKPVRGPKKSKKQSTGQLARQK
;
A
#
# COMPACT_ATOMS: atom_id res chain seq x y z
N MET A 1 -11.96 8.45 -22.73
CA MET A 1 -11.79 7.10 -23.32
C MET A 1 -12.12 6.06 -22.26
N GLN A 2 -13.02 5.11 -22.54
CA GLN A 2 -13.32 3.99 -21.68
C GLN A 2 -12.56 2.79 -22.25
N LEU A 3 -11.45 2.41 -21.62
CA LEU A 3 -10.65 1.23 -22.00
C LEU A 3 -11.37 -0.08 -21.68
N ILE A 4 -12.22 -0.07 -20.66
CA ILE A 4 -12.97 -1.23 -20.17
C ILE A 4 -14.45 -0.93 -20.35
N ARG A 5 -15.21 -1.90 -20.85
CA ARG A 5 -16.67 -1.76 -21.05
C ARG A 5 -17.36 -1.52 -19.72
N PRO A 6 -18.34 -0.59 -19.64
CA PRO A 6 -19.02 -0.26 -18.40
C PRO A 6 -19.86 -1.42 -17.80
N ASP A 7 -20.16 -2.43 -18.60
CA ASP A 7 -20.98 -3.60 -18.26
C ASP A 7 -20.17 -4.80 -17.77
N ILE A 8 -18.85 -4.64 -17.63
CA ILE A 8 -17.99 -5.69 -17.07
C ILE A 8 -18.39 -5.95 -15.62
N ASN A 9 -18.62 -7.24 -15.32
CA ASN A 9 -18.93 -7.71 -13.97
C ASN A 9 -18.05 -8.91 -13.64
N ILE A 10 -16.82 -8.62 -13.23
CA ILE A 10 -15.84 -9.62 -12.80
C ILE A 10 -16.07 -9.90 -11.32
N ASP A 11 -16.08 -11.18 -10.93
CA ASP A 11 -16.17 -11.56 -9.53
C ASP A 11 -14.80 -11.51 -8.82
N PHE A 12 -14.36 -10.29 -8.49
CA PHE A 12 -13.12 -10.07 -7.74
C PHE A 12 -13.20 -10.64 -6.33
N VAL A 13 -14.36 -10.51 -5.70
CA VAL A 13 -14.55 -10.98 -4.31
C VAL A 13 -14.51 -12.50 -4.23
N GLY A 14 -15.02 -13.21 -5.23
CA GLY A 14 -14.89 -14.67 -5.32
C GLY A 14 -13.45 -15.14 -5.49
N LEU A 15 -12.62 -14.35 -6.19
CA LEU A 15 -11.22 -14.67 -6.42
C LEU A 15 -10.31 -14.34 -5.22
N ARG A 16 -10.80 -13.67 -4.17
CA ARG A 16 -9.99 -13.16 -3.05
C ARG A 16 -9.09 -14.23 -2.39
N TYR A 17 -9.58 -15.46 -2.22
CA TYR A 17 -8.78 -16.52 -1.58
C TYR A 17 -7.60 -16.96 -2.45
N LYS A 18 -7.78 -17.05 -3.78
CA LYS A 18 -6.69 -17.34 -4.72
C LYS A 18 -5.66 -16.22 -4.72
N ALA A 19 -6.13 -14.97 -4.69
CA ALA A 19 -5.29 -13.79 -4.60
C ALA A 19 -4.49 -13.75 -3.28
N PHE A 20 -5.11 -14.01 -2.14
CA PHE A 20 -4.40 -14.11 -0.86
C PHE A 20 -3.35 -15.23 -0.83
N MET A 21 -3.64 -16.39 -1.45
CA MET A 21 -2.66 -17.47 -1.58
C MET A 21 -1.47 -17.05 -2.44
N LEU A 22 -1.72 -16.38 -3.57
CA LEU A 22 -0.67 -15.87 -4.45
C LEU A 22 0.21 -14.84 -3.71
N SER A 23 -0.41 -13.83 -3.09
CA SER A 23 0.29 -12.82 -2.29
C SER A 23 1.10 -13.45 -1.16
N GLY A 24 0.49 -14.37 -0.43
CA GLY A 24 1.14 -15.10 0.66
C GLY A 24 2.36 -15.90 0.18
N ALA A 25 2.24 -16.56 -0.97
CA ALA A 25 3.35 -17.30 -1.57
C ALA A 25 4.51 -16.38 -1.97
N ILE A 26 4.21 -15.23 -2.61
CA ILE A 26 5.24 -14.24 -3.01
C ILE A 26 5.92 -13.65 -1.78
N ILE A 27 5.16 -13.24 -0.76
CA ILE A 27 5.71 -12.69 0.49
C ILE A 27 6.56 -13.76 1.21
N LEU A 28 6.06 -14.99 1.29
CA LEU A 28 6.79 -16.08 1.94
C LEU A 28 8.12 -16.37 1.21
N LEU A 29 8.10 -16.44 -0.13
CA LEU A 29 9.30 -16.60 -0.94
C LEU A 29 10.29 -15.45 -0.70
N GLY A 30 9.80 -14.20 -0.66
CA GLY A 30 10.61 -13.02 -0.35
C GLY A 30 11.24 -13.10 1.05
N LEU A 31 10.48 -13.49 2.06
CA LEU A 31 10.98 -13.67 3.42
C LEU A 31 12.01 -14.80 3.52
N ILE A 32 11.75 -15.95 2.90
CA ILE A 32 12.72 -17.07 2.85
C ILE A 32 14.03 -16.60 2.23
N THR A 33 13.95 -15.88 1.10
CA THR A 33 15.14 -15.35 0.42
C THR A 33 15.88 -14.35 1.30
N LEU A 34 15.14 -13.46 1.98
CA LEU A 34 15.69 -12.48 2.91
C LEU A 34 16.48 -13.16 4.05
N PHE A 35 15.88 -14.19 4.67
CA PHE A 35 16.53 -14.95 5.75
C PHE A 35 17.72 -15.76 5.24
N ALA A 36 17.59 -16.42 4.09
CA ALA A 36 18.67 -17.22 3.49
C ALA A 36 19.90 -16.37 3.13
N ARG A 37 19.70 -15.10 2.82
CA ARG A 37 20.78 -14.14 2.49
C ARG A 37 21.30 -13.34 3.69
N GLY A 38 20.77 -13.58 4.88
CA GLY A 38 21.18 -12.85 6.10
C GLY A 38 20.67 -11.41 6.20
N GLY A 39 19.65 -11.04 5.41
CA GLY A 39 19.03 -9.72 5.43
C GLY A 39 19.02 -9.01 4.08
N LEU A 40 18.64 -7.74 4.10
CA LEU A 40 18.71 -6.85 2.95
C LEU A 40 20.17 -6.40 2.69
N LYS A 41 20.55 -6.41 1.42
CA LYS A 41 21.80 -5.83 1.00
C LYS A 41 21.69 -4.30 1.06
N MET A 42 22.22 -3.70 2.12
CA MET A 42 22.15 -2.25 2.31
C MET A 42 23.12 -1.53 1.39
N GLY A 43 22.67 -0.45 0.74
CA GLY A 43 23.51 0.47 -0.01
C GLY A 43 24.48 1.26 0.92
N VAL A 44 25.43 1.98 0.33
CA VAL A 44 26.40 2.78 1.07
C VAL A 44 25.76 3.86 1.95
N ASP A 45 24.58 4.34 1.55
CA ASP A 45 23.79 5.32 2.32
C ASP A 45 23.45 4.84 3.72
N PHE A 46 23.25 3.54 3.90
CA PHE A 46 22.80 2.93 5.15
C PHE A 46 23.88 2.09 5.84
N ALA A 47 24.79 1.49 5.09
CA ALA A 47 25.88 0.71 5.62
C ALA A 47 27.12 1.56 5.92
N GLY A 48 27.27 2.68 5.21
CA GLY A 48 28.52 3.42 5.13
C GLY A 48 29.48 2.79 4.11
N GLY A 49 30.55 3.49 3.78
CA GLY A 49 31.57 3.05 2.83
C GLY A 49 31.71 3.99 1.64
N THR A 50 32.42 3.54 0.62
CA THR A 50 32.64 4.29 -0.62
C THR A 50 32.05 3.55 -1.79
N LEU A 51 31.35 4.29 -2.65
CA LEU A 51 30.73 3.85 -3.89
C LEU A 51 31.41 4.52 -5.05
N ILE A 52 31.85 3.73 -6.04
CA ILE A 52 32.56 4.23 -7.20
C ILE A 52 31.88 3.66 -8.44
N GLN A 53 31.42 4.54 -9.33
CA GLN A 53 30.87 4.15 -10.62
C GLN A 53 31.94 4.29 -11.68
N VAL A 54 32.26 3.20 -12.34
CA VAL A 54 33.29 3.13 -13.39
C VAL A 54 32.65 2.71 -14.70
N LYS A 55 33.00 3.40 -15.77
CA LYS A 55 32.65 3.04 -17.13
C LYS A 55 33.83 2.46 -17.86
N PHE A 56 33.65 1.33 -18.53
CA PHE A 56 34.65 0.67 -19.35
C PHE A 56 34.29 0.84 -20.83
N ASN A 57 35.30 0.81 -21.68
CA ASN A 57 35.10 0.86 -23.13
C ASN A 57 34.55 -0.45 -23.72
N LYS A 58 34.65 -1.53 -22.96
CA LYS A 58 34.18 -2.86 -23.35
C LYS A 58 33.56 -3.56 -22.12
N PRO A 59 32.54 -4.41 -22.32
CA PRO A 59 32.02 -5.25 -21.25
C PRO A 59 33.15 -6.08 -20.64
N THR A 60 33.25 -6.05 -19.32
CA THR A 60 34.32 -6.71 -18.55
C THR A 60 33.65 -7.60 -17.48
N ASN A 61 34.35 -8.62 -17.01
CA ASN A 61 33.83 -9.47 -15.96
C ASN A 61 33.96 -8.76 -14.58
N PRO A 62 32.88 -8.70 -13.76
CA PRO A 62 32.94 -8.14 -12.41
C PRO A 62 34.03 -8.76 -11.51
N ASP A 63 34.31 -10.05 -11.65
CA ASP A 63 35.34 -10.72 -10.88
C ASP A 63 36.76 -10.30 -11.29
N GLU A 64 37.00 -10.01 -12.58
CA GLU A 64 38.26 -9.45 -13.05
C GLU A 64 38.49 -8.03 -12.52
N ILE A 65 37.45 -7.18 -12.52
CA ILE A 65 37.52 -5.83 -11.93
C ILE A 65 37.84 -5.92 -10.45
N ARG A 66 37.20 -6.85 -9.72
CA ARG A 66 37.48 -7.07 -8.30
C ARG A 66 38.96 -7.46 -8.07
N ASN A 67 39.48 -8.37 -8.88
CA ASN A 67 40.86 -8.82 -8.77
C ASN A 67 41.85 -7.68 -9.09
N ALA A 68 41.57 -6.88 -10.11
CA ALA A 68 42.39 -5.72 -10.47
C ALA A 68 42.48 -4.68 -9.36
N LEU A 69 41.40 -4.50 -8.60
CA LEU A 69 41.30 -3.49 -7.53
C LEU A 69 41.75 -4.00 -6.15
N GLN A 70 42.08 -5.31 -5.99
CA GLN A 70 42.50 -5.88 -4.68
C GLN A 70 43.68 -5.19 -4.04
N GLY A 71 44.61 -4.59 -4.83
CA GLY A 71 45.73 -3.84 -4.32
C GLY A 71 45.38 -2.46 -3.78
N THR A 72 44.34 -1.85 -4.26
CA THR A 72 43.92 -0.47 -3.94
C THR A 72 42.73 -0.41 -3.00
N ILE A 73 41.83 -1.38 -3.12
CA ILE A 73 40.56 -1.41 -2.36
C ILE A 73 40.39 -2.78 -1.68
N SER A 74 40.33 -2.76 -0.33
CA SER A 74 40.00 -3.96 0.44
C SER A 74 38.49 -4.27 0.32
N HIS A 75 38.15 -5.53 0.12
CA HIS A 75 36.74 -6.02 0.05
C HIS A 75 35.87 -5.29 -0.99
N ALA A 76 36.41 -5.13 -2.23
CA ALA A 76 35.66 -4.56 -3.33
C ALA A 76 34.48 -5.49 -3.73
N PHE A 77 33.27 -4.96 -3.66
CA PHE A 77 32.09 -5.58 -4.26
C PHE A 77 31.80 -4.91 -5.60
N VAL A 78 31.78 -5.70 -6.67
CA VAL A 78 31.59 -5.18 -8.03
C VAL A 78 30.26 -5.71 -8.59
N GLN A 79 29.45 -4.80 -9.10
CA GLN A 79 28.17 -5.12 -9.73
C GLN A 79 28.08 -4.40 -11.08
N GLN A 80 27.70 -5.12 -12.14
CA GLN A 80 27.38 -4.52 -13.42
C GLN A 80 26.04 -3.75 -13.32
N ILE A 81 25.98 -2.56 -13.93
CA ILE A 81 24.80 -1.72 -13.97
C ILE A 81 24.29 -1.63 -15.40
N GLY A 82 22.96 -1.60 -15.57
CA GLY A 82 22.32 -1.46 -16.88
C GLY A 82 21.94 -2.79 -17.54
N THR A 83 21.38 -2.68 -18.74
CA THR A 83 21.01 -3.82 -19.58
C THR A 83 22.23 -4.31 -20.33
N GLY A 84 22.42 -5.61 -20.46
CA GLY A 84 23.58 -6.40 -20.88
C GLY A 84 24.55 -5.93 -21.99
N GLY A 85 24.51 -4.65 -22.38
CA GLY A 85 25.46 -3.99 -23.29
C GLY A 85 26.21 -2.82 -22.66
N ASP A 86 25.79 -2.38 -21.48
CA ASP A 86 26.42 -1.24 -20.79
C ASP A 86 27.69 -1.72 -20.07
N SER A 87 28.79 -1.04 -20.35
CA SER A 87 30.09 -1.31 -19.72
C SER A 87 30.25 -0.50 -18.42
N GLU A 88 29.17 -0.34 -17.64
CA GLU A 88 29.20 0.41 -16.39
C GLU A 88 29.16 -0.54 -15.20
N TYR A 89 30.02 -0.27 -14.22
CA TYR A 89 30.17 -1.09 -13.03
C TYR A 89 30.16 -0.21 -11.78
N LEU A 90 29.49 -0.71 -10.75
CA LEU A 90 29.46 -0.14 -9.43
C LEU A 90 30.43 -0.91 -8.56
N VAL A 91 31.44 -0.23 -8.08
CA VAL A 91 32.44 -0.76 -7.15
C VAL A 91 32.15 -0.18 -5.78
N ARG A 92 31.92 -1.04 -4.81
CA ARG A 92 31.68 -0.64 -3.43
C ARG A 92 32.76 -1.20 -2.52
N THR A 93 33.18 -0.38 -1.55
CA THR A 93 34.11 -0.80 -0.50
C THR A 93 33.66 -0.26 0.85
N ASP A 94 33.95 -1.01 1.90
CA ASP A 94 33.76 -0.56 3.29
C ASP A 94 34.85 0.40 3.75
N THR A 95 35.90 0.59 2.94
CA THR A 95 37.03 1.47 3.25
C THR A 95 36.62 2.92 3.02
N ILE A 96 36.93 3.75 4.00
CA ILE A 96 36.76 5.21 3.92
C ILE A 96 38.12 5.81 3.63
N HIS A 97 38.22 6.53 2.52
CA HIS A 97 39.40 7.28 2.15
C HIS A 97 39.16 8.75 2.45
N GLU A 98 40.10 9.41 3.17
CA GLU A 98 39.93 10.81 3.54
C GLU A 98 39.95 11.77 2.34
N GLU A 99 40.60 11.35 1.22
CA GLU A 99 40.66 12.13 -0.02
C GLU A 99 40.05 11.41 -1.20
N LEU A 100 38.79 11.77 -1.55
CA LEU A 100 38.04 11.18 -2.67
C LEU A 100 38.75 11.38 -4.02
N GLY A 101 39.41 12.52 -4.24
CA GLY A 101 40.11 12.81 -5.48
C GLY A 101 41.32 11.92 -5.71
N SER A 102 42.10 11.62 -4.66
CA SER A 102 43.23 10.71 -4.74
C SER A 102 42.80 9.27 -5.02
N LEU A 103 41.70 8.82 -4.41
CA LEU A 103 41.14 7.49 -4.64
C LEU A 103 40.68 7.32 -6.09
N SER A 104 39.95 8.32 -6.64
CA SER A 104 39.51 8.28 -8.04
C SER A 104 40.68 8.09 -9.00
N ASN A 105 41.74 8.90 -8.84
CA ASN A 105 42.94 8.83 -9.68
C ASN A 105 43.67 7.49 -9.53
N GLN A 106 43.79 6.96 -8.32
CA GLN A 106 44.40 5.65 -8.07
C GLN A 106 43.65 4.52 -8.74
N ILE A 107 42.30 4.54 -8.70
CA ILE A 107 41.44 3.57 -9.33
C ILE A 107 41.55 3.64 -10.86
N GLU A 108 41.51 4.85 -11.43
CA GLU A 108 41.73 5.04 -12.89
C GLU A 108 43.09 4.55 -13.33
N GLU A 109 44.12 4.83 -12.57
CA GLU A 109 45.49 4.38 -12.86
C GLU A 109 45.60 2.85 -12.82
N GLU A 110 45.07 2.20 -11.77
CA GLU A 110 45.12 0.73 -11.62
C GLU A 110 44.31 0.01 -12.67
N LEU A 111 43.12 0.51 -12.98
CA LEU A 111 42.28 -0.04 -14.05
C LEU A 111 42.94 0.21 -15.42
N SER A 112 43.56 1.35 -15.64
CA SER A 112 44.27 1.63 -16.90
C SER A 112 45.50 0.76 -17.09
N ARG A 113 46.20 0.35 -16.03
CA ARG A 113 47.29 -0.62 -16.07
C ARG A 113 46.81 -2.00 -16.50
N THR A 114 45.63 -2.42 -16.04
CA THR A 114 45.10 -3.78 -16.31
C THR A 114 44.36 -3.88 -17.63
N TYR A 115 43.57 -2.86 -18.00
CA TYR A 115 42.65 -2.89 -19.15
C TYR A 115 43.04 -1.94 -20.30
N GLY A 116 44.13 -1.20 -20.14
CA GLY A 116 44.56 -0.14 -21.07
C GLY A 116 43.82 1.19 -20.81
N PRO A 117 44.15 2.27 -21.55
CA PRO A 117 43.51 3.58 -21.34
C PRO A 117 42.06 3.62 -21.81
N GLY A 118 41.24 4.43 -21.11
CA GLY A 118 39.88 4.74 -21.54
C GLY A 118 38.76 4.36 -20.54
N GLN A 119 39.12 3.85 -19.37
CA GLN A 119 38.20 3.74 -18.25
C GLN A 119 37.95 5.12 -17.67
N GLN A 120 36.75 5.38 -17.24
CA GLN A 120 36.37 6.63 -16.60
C GLN A 120 35.64 6.38 -15.29
N VAL A 121 36.08 7.03 -14.23
CA VAL A 121 35.33 7.12 -12.98
C VAL A 121 34.28 8.19 -13.16
N LEU A 122 33.00 7.77 -13.23
CA LEU A 122 31.87 8.66 -13.45
C LEU A 122 31.43 9.36 -12.15
N ARG A 123 31.50 8.61 -11.02
CA ARG A 123 30.97 9.08 -9.74
C ARG A 123 31.73 8.41 -8.59
N VAL A 124 32.06 9.18 -7.58
CA VAL A 124 32.54 8.66 -6.29
C VAL A 124 31.72 9.27 -5.18
N GLU A 125 31.17 8.42 -4.34
CA GLU A 125 30.39 8.80 -3.17
C GLU A 125 30.96 8.13 -1.95
N MET A 126 30.98 8.85 -0.84
CA MET A 126 31.43 8.34 0.44
C MET A 126 30.44 8.71 1.53
N VAL A 127 30.05 7.73 2.31
CA VAL A 127 29.18 7.91 3.48
C VAL A 127 29.89 7.35 4.70
N GLY A 128 30.14 8.21 5.69
CA GLY A 128 30.70 7.74 6.96
C GLY A 128 29.73 6.80 7.70
N PRO A 129 30.20 5.78 8.45
CA PRO A 129 29.36 4.80 9.15
C PRO A 129 28.37 5.42 10.13
N LYS A 130 28.76 6.51 10.78
CA LYS A 130 27.87 7.26 11.69
C LYS A 130 26.71 7.90 10.93
N VAL A 131 27.02 8.51 9.77
CA VAL A 131 26.01 9.13 8.89
C VAL A 131 25.07 8.07 8.33
N GLY A 132 25.60 6.93 7.84
CA GLY A 132 24.79 5.82 7.34
C GLY A 132 23.84 5.27 8.40
N LYS A 133 24.31 5.09 9.64
CA LYS A 133 23.47 4.66 10.76
C LYS A 133 22.34 5.67 11.06
N ASP A 134 22.67 6.96 11.05
CA ASP A 134 21.69 8.05 11.28
C ASP A 134 20.67 8.13 10.16
N LEU A 135 21.10 8.04 8.89
CA LEU A 135 20.21 7.98 7.73
C LEU A 135 19.26 6.78 7.79
N ARG A 136 19.77 5.61 8.13
CA ARG A 136 18.95 4.40 8.31
C ARG A 136 17.88 4.61 9.39
N GLN A 137 18.25 5.19 10.51
CA GLN A 137 17.29 5.46 11.59
C GLN A 137 16.24 6.47 11.16
N LYS A 138 16.63 7.56 10.53
CA LYS A 138 15.70 8.59 9.99
C LYS A 138 14.77 8.02 8.92
N ALA A 139 15.30 7.17 8.04
CA ALA A 139 14.52 6.47 7.02
C ALA A 139 13.42 5.61 7.64
N LEU A 140 13.76 4.82 8.64
CA LEU A 140 12.78 3.99 9.35
C LEU A 140 11.70 4.84 10.03
N TYR A 141 12.06 5.94 10.69
CA TYR A 141 11.08 6.86 11.26
C TYR A 141 10.19 7.50 10.19
N ALA A 142 10.72 7.82 9.02
CA ALA A 142 9.92 8.39 7.92
C ALA A 142 8.84 7.42 7.44
N ILE A 143 9.12 6.11 7.27
CA ILE A 143 8.09 5.10 6.97
C ILE A 143 7.04 5.06 8.08
N PHE A 144 7.47 5.01 9.34
CA PHE A 144 6.55 4.97 10.47
C PHE A 144 5.59 6.17 10.48
N TYR A 145 6.14 7.40 10.38
CA TYR A 145 5.31 8.59 10.35
C TYR A 145 4.41 8.66 9.12
N ALA A 146 4.88 8.22 7.95
CA ALA A 146 4.05 8.14 6.76
C ALA A 146 2.86 7.21 6.96
N LEU A 147 3.07 5.99 7.47
CA LEU A 147 2.01 5.03 7.76
C LEU A 147 1.03 5.55 8.83
N LEU A 148 1.54 6.20 9.86
CA LEU A 148 0.72 6.82 10.92
C LEU A 148 -0.17 7.94 10.34
N LEU A 149 0.39 8.86 9.58
CA LEU A 149 -0.36 9.95 8.96
C LEU A 149 -1.41 9.43 7.98
N ILE A 150 -1.08 8.38 7.22
CA ILE A 150 -2.02 7.69 6.34
C ILE A 150 -3.18 7.09 7.14
N ALA A 151 -2.90 6.41 8.26
CA ALA A 151 -3.94 5.84 9.11
C ALA A 151 -4.88 6.91 9.68
N ILE A 152 -4.33 8.02 10.16
CA ILE A 152 -5.10 9.17 10.67
C ILE A 152 -5.96 9.77 9.55
N TYR A 153 -5.37 10.01 8.38
CA TYR A 153 -6.07 10.57 7.23
C TYR A 153 -7.24 9.70 6.76
N ILE A 154 -7.01 8.39 6.58
CA ILE A 154 -8.04 7.44 6.13
C ILE A 154 -9.16 7.33 7.16
N SER A 155 -8.82 7.23 8.44
CA SER A 155 -9.82 7.17 9.51
C SER A 155 -10.68 8.44 9.58
N GLY A 156 -10.06 9.61 9.47
CA GLY A 156 -10.78 10.88 9.43
C GLY A 156 -11.69 10.98 8.21
N ARG A 157 -11.18 10.63 7.03
CA ARG A 157 -11.91 10.76 5.77
C ARG A 157 -13.10 9.81 5.62
N PHE A 158 -12.91 8.51 5.98
CA PHE A 158 -13.93 7.49 5.72
C PHE A 158 -14.83 7.20 6.90
N GLU A 159 -14.31 7.33 8.10
CA GLU A 159 -15.04 6.96 9.32
C GLU A 159 -15.51 8.17 10.13
N PHE A 160 -15.07 9.39 9.74
CA PHE A 160 -15.33 10.64 10.48
C PHE A 160 -14.95 10.59 11.96
N LYS A 161 -13.98 9.76 12.32
CA LYS A 161 -13.56 9.55 13.70
C LYS A 161 -12.25 10.27 14.00
N TRP A 162 -12.20 11.56 13.75
CA TRP A 162 -11.01 12.38 13.98
C TRP A 162 -10.47 12.27 15.41
N THR A 163 -11.38 12.24 16.40
CA THR A 163 -11.01 12.07 17.82
C THR A 163 -10.33 10.70 18.07
N SER A 164 -10.88 9.62 17.54
CA SER A 164 -10.27 8.28 17.66
C SER A 164 -8.91 8.21 16.96
N SER A 165 -8.76 8.89 15.83
CA SER A 165 -7.50 8.95 15.08
C SER A 165 -6.43 9.74 15.83
N LEU A 166 -6.82 10.85 16.48
CA LEU A 166 -5.91 11.63 17.33
C LEU A 166 -5.49 10.85 18.57
N ILE A 167 -6.43 10.14 19.21
CA ILE A 167 -6.10 9.24 20.33
C ILE A 167 -5.12 8.16 19.87
N MET A 168 -5.35 7.55 18.70
CA MET A 168 -4.42 6.59 18.12
C MET A 168 -3.03 7.19 17.94
N GLY A 169 -2.95 8.41 17.37
CA GLY A 169 -1.69 9.13 17.21
C GLY A 169 -0.98 9.38 18.54
N GLY A 170 -1.71 9.86 19.55
CA GLY A 170 -1.18 10.09 20.90
C GLY A 170 -0.66 8.79 21.56
N VAL A 171 -1.44 7.71 21.52
CA VAL A 171 -1.03 6.41 22.06
C VAL A 171 0.22 5.88 21.34
N LEU A 172 0.33 6.08 20.03
CA LEU A 172 1.49 5.64 19.27
C LEU A 172 2.73 6.46 19.60
N ILE A 173 2.63 7.78 19.73
CA ILE A 173 3.75 8.64 20.16
C ILE A 173 4.26 8.18 21.52
N VAL A 174 3.36 8.00 22.49
CA VAL A 174 3.73 7.52 23.83
C VAL A 174 4.31 6.09 23.76
N GLY A 175 3.69 5.20 22.98
CA GLY A 175 4.16 3.83 22.80
C GLY A 175 5.55 3.75 22.19
N VAL A 176 5.84 4.53 21.17
CA VAL A 176 7.17 4.62 20.55
C VAL A 176 8.18 5.15 21.53
N TYR A 177 7.87 6.22 22.26
CA TYR A 177 8.74 6.79 23.29
C TYR A 177 9.06 5.76 24.39
N LEU A 178 8.08 5.00 24.87
CA LEU A 178 8.29 3.95 25.86
C LEU A 178 9.16 2.80 25.32
N LEU A 179 8.92 2.38 24.08
CA LEU A 179 9.73 1.34 23.42
C LEU A 179 11.18 1.81 23.20
N GLU A 180 11.39 3.08 22.86
CA GLU A 180 12.70 3.70 22.73
C GLU A 180 13.44 3.74 24.09
N ALA A 181 12.74 4.07 25.17
CA ALA A 181 13.29 4.08 26.52
C ALA A 181 13.74 2.68 27.00
N LEU A 182 13.18 1.60 26.43
CA LEU A 182 13.60 0.22 26.66
C LEU A 182 14.89 -0.16 25.89
N GLY A 183 15.48 0.76 25.12
CA GLY A 183 16.71 0.52 24.36
C GLY A 183 16.57 -0.41 23.18
N LEU A 184 15.35 -0.59 22.64
CA LEU A 184 15.10 -1.44 21.48
C LEU A 184 15.73 -0.84 20.22
N ASN A 185 16.27 -1.71 19.37
CA ASN A 185 16.74 -1.30 18.05
C ASN A 185 15.59 -0.72 17.21
N ALA A 186 15.88 0.29 16.39
CA ALA A 186 14.89 1.00 15.56
C ALA A 186 14.00 0.06 14.73
N VAL A 187 14.51 -1.07 14.26
CA VAL A 187 13.73 -2.07 13.49
C VAL A 187 12.62 -2.68 14.34
N TYR A 188 12.92 -3.10 15.58
CA TYR A 188 11.92 -3.65 16.49
C TYR A 188 10.93 -2.60 16.97
N LEU A 189 11.40 -1.38 17.15
CA LEU A 189 10.56 -0.25 17.52
C LEU A 189 9.51 0.04 16.46
N ILE A 190 9.90 0.08 15.19
CA ILE A 190 8.97 0.35 14.08
C ILE A 190 8.05 -0.84 13.82
N GLY A 191 8.58 -2.05 13.86
CA GLY A 191 7.75 -3.26 13.77
C GLY A 191 6.71 -3.31 14.89
N GLY A 192 7.10 -3.01 16.12
CA GLY A 192 6.19 -2.90 17.27
C GLY A 192 5.14 -1.80 17.09
N ALA A 193 5.56 -0.62 16.66
CA ALA A 193 4.65 0.49 16.40
C ALA A 193 3.63 0.18 15.29
N LEU A 194 4.06 -0.53 14.23
CA LEU A 194 3.14 -1.00 13.17
C LEU A 194 2.11 -1.98 13.74
N VAL A 195 2.55 -2.97 14.53
CA VAL A 195 1.65 -3.94 15.17
C VAL A 195 0.65 -3.20 16.08
N ILE A 196 1.12 -2.27 16.92
CA ILE A 196 0.27 -1.46 17.78
C ILE A 196 -0.75 -0.68 16.94
N THR A 197 -0.33 -0.09 15.81
CA THR A 197 -1.23 0.66 14.91
C THR A 197 -2.35 -0.24 14.37
N LEU A 198 -2.01 -1.44 13.89
CA LEU A 198 -2.99 -2.40 13.38
C LEU A 198 -3.96 -2.86 14.47
N VAL A 199 -3.45 -3.14 15.66
CA VAL A 199 -4.24 -3.52 16.85
C VAL A 199 -5.18 -2.38 17.25
N LEU A 200 -4.68 -1.14 17.30
CA LEU A 200 -5.51 0.04 17.60
C LEU A 200 -6.59 0.27 16.53
N CYS A 201 -6.28 0.14 15.24
CA CYS A 201 -7.29 0.21 14.18
C CYS A 201 -8.40 -0.81 14.38
N TRP A 202 -8.05 -2.02 14.84
CA TRP A 202 -9.04 -3.05 15.17
C TRP A 202 -9.91 -2.67 16.37
N PHE A 203 -9.31 -2.27 17.49
CA PHE A 203 -10.04 -1.93 18.73
C PHE A 203 -10.88 -0.65 18.58
N LEU A 204 -10.37 0.37 17.91
CA LEU A 204 -11.08 1.63 17.64
C LEU A 204 -12.14 1.48 16.55
N LYS A 205 -12.27 0.28 15.96
CA LYS A 205 -13.23 -0.03 14.89
C LYS A 205 -13.02 0.89 13.66
N LEU A 206 -11.81 0.88 13.13
CA LEU A 206 -11.37 1.64 11.97
C LEU A 206 -11.08 0.70 10.78
N PRO A 207 -12.10 0.04 10.17
CA PRO A 207 -11.88 -0.97 9.13
C PRO A 207 -11.25 -0.43 7.86
N TYR A 208 -11.56 0.80 7.46
CA TYR A 208 -10.97 1.42 6.27
C TYR A 208 -9.47 1.70 6.48
N ALA A 209 -9.09 2.24 7.63
CA ALA A 209 -7.69 2.45 7.97
C ALA A 209 -6.93 1.12 8.07
N LEU A 210 -7.54 0.10 8.70
CA LEU A 210 -6.97 -1.24 8.80
C LEU A 210 -6.70 -1.85 7.43
N GLY A 211 -7.69 -1.79 6.51
CA GLY A 211 -7.55 -2.33 5.15
C GLY A 211 -6.48 -1.61 4.35
N ALA A 212 -6.43 -0.27 4.41
CA ALA A 212 -5.42 0.53 3.74
C ALA A 212 -4.01 0.26 4.26
N LEU A 213 -3.82 0.19 5.58
CA LEU A 213 -2.52 -0.12 6.18
C LEU A 213 -2.03 -1.53 5.81
N LEU A 214 -2.91 -2.53 5.88
CA LEU A 214 -2.54 -3.89 5.51
C LEU A 214 -2.18 -4.02 4.03
N SER A 215 -2.85 -3.28 3.13
CA SER A 215 -2.47 -3.26 1.72
C SER A 215 -1.13 -2.57 1.49
N LEU A 216 -0.82 -1.48 2.19
CA LEU A 216 0.49 -0.82 2.12
C LEU A 216 1.62 -1.71 2.64
N VAL A 217 1.42 -2.37 3.77
CA VAL A 217 2.39 -3.33 4.32
C VAL A 217 2.63 -4.48 3.34
N HIS A 218 1.57 -5.00 2.73
CA HIS A 218 1.66 -6.01 1.67
C HIS A 218 2.54 -5.53 0.51
N ASP A 219 2.31 -4.31 -0.01
CA ASP A 219 3.04 -3.77 -1.16
C ASP A 219 4.53 -3.56 -0.83
N ILE A 220 4.82 -3.03 0.36
CA ILE A 220 6.19 -2.87 0.85
C ILE A 220 6.89 -4.23 1.00
N LEU A 221 6.22 -5.22 1.59
CA LEU A 221 6.80 -6.55 1.79
C LEU A 221 7.09 -7.26 0.46
N ILE A 222 6.21 -7.16 -0.52
CA ILE A 222 6.44 -7.71 -1.86
C ILE A 222 7.64 -7.01 -2.51
N THR A 223 7.70 -5.68 -2.46
CA THR A 223 8.81 -4.93 -3.07
C THR A 223 10.14 -5.29 -2.43
N ILE A 224 10.21 -5.33 -1.10
CA ILE A 224 11.41 -5.76 -0.36
C ILE A 224 11.77 -7.21 -0.69
N GLY A 225 10.79 -8.10 -0.75
CA GLY A 225 10.99 -9.51 -1.11
C GLY A 225 11.58 -9.70 -2.50
N ILE A 226 11.11 -8.93 -3.48
CA ILE A 226 11.61 -8.96 -4.85
C ILE A 226 13.04 -8.39 -4.90
N PHE A 227 13.35 -7.31 -4.18
CA PHE A 227 14.72 -6.79 -4.05
C PHE A 227 15.68 -7.83 -3.45
N ALA A 228 15.26 -8.51 -2.39
CA ALA A 228 16.01 -9.61 -1.80
C ALA A 228 16.22 -10.76 -2.79
N PHE A 229 15.18 -11.12 -3.58
CA PHE A 229 15.25 -12.19 -4.58
C PHE A 229 16.26 -11.89 -5.70
N PHE A 230 16.24 -10.66 -6.24
CA PHE A 230 17.16 -10.23 -7.28
C PHE A 230 18.53 -9.77 -6.75
N ASN A 231 18.78 -9.88 -5.44
CA ASN A 231 20.02 -9.42 -4.79
C ASN A 231 20.37 -7.95 -5.06
N LYS A 232 19.34 -7.12 -5.19
CA LYS A 232 19.50 -5.69 -5.43
C LYS A 232 19.81 -4.94 -4.14
N GLU A 233 20.55 -3.84 -4.28
CA GLU A 233 20.91 -2.98 -3.14
C GLU A 233 19.72 -2.13 -2.70
N PHE A 234 19.61 -1.98 -1.39
CA PHE A 234 18.60 -1.13 -0.76
C PHE A 234 19.24 0.22 -0.41
N SER A 235 19.14 1.15 -1.36
CA SER A 235 19.71 2.51 -1.26
C SER A 235 18.69 3.54 -0.76
N LEU A 236 19.11 4.78 -0.61
CA LEU A 236 18.21 5.89 -0.26
C LEU A 236 17.17 6.16 -1.35
N GLU A 237 17.54 5.99 -2.62
CA GLU A 237 16.60 6.13 -3.75
C GLU A 237 15.51 5.06 -3.72
N VAL A 238 15.85 3.82 -3.42
CA VAL A 238 14.87 2.73 -3.25
C VAL A 238 13.95 3.00 -2.08
N PHE A 239 14.50 3.54 -1.01
CA PHE A 239 13.70 3.97 0.13
C PHE A 239 12.72 5.10 -0.24
N ALA A 240 13.17 6.11 -1.00
CA ALA A 240 12.30 7.16 -1.51
C ALA A 240 11.21 6.60 -2.45
N ALA A 241 11.54 5.57 -3.26
CA ALA A 241 10.55 4.86 -4.06
C ALA A 241 9.46 4.21 -3.20
N LEU A 242 9.82 3.54 -2.07
CA LEU A 242 8.84 2.95 -1.16
C LEU A 242 7.90 3.98 -0.52
N LEU A 243 8.41 5.14 -0.14
CA LEU A 243 7.58 6.23 0.38
C LEU A 243 6.63 6.76 -0.70
N THR A 244 7.14 6.98 -1.91
CA THR A 244 6.34 7.42 -3.06
C THR A 244 5.26 6.41 -3.41
N LEU A 245 5.62 5.12 -3.44
CA LEU A 245 4.71 4.01 -3.64
C LEU A 245 3.59 4.00 -2.61
N SER A 246 3.90 4.25 -1.35
CA SER A 246 2.89 4.26 -0.28
C SER A 246 1.79 5.29 -0.54
N GLY A 247 2.14 6.48 -1.03
CA GLY A 247 1.18 7.50 -1.42
C GLY A 247 0.42 7.12 -2.69
N TYR A 248 1.11 6.53 -3.67
CA TYR A 248 0.52 6.13 -4.95
C TYR A 248 -0.49 4.98 -4.79
N SER A 249 -0.13 3.90 -4.12
CA SER A 249 -1.00 2.74 -3.85
C SER A 249 -2.26 3.15 -3.08
N LEU A 250 -2.11 4.08 -2.14
CA LEU A 250 -3.23 4.61 -1.37
C LEU A 250 -4.27 5.31 -2.24
N ASN A 251 -3.87 5.99 -3.31
CA ASN A 251 -4.80 6.71 -4.19
C ASN A 251 -5.85 5.77 -4.79
N ASP A 252 -5.45 4.60 -5.30
CA ASP A 252 -6.38 3.61 -5.84
C ASP A 252 -7.29 3.02 -4.76
N THR A 253 -6.75 2.75 -3.58
CA THR A 253 -7.53 2.30 -2.41
C THR A 253 -8.60 3.32 -2.02
N ILE A 254 -8.27 4.62 -2.01
CA ILE A 254 -9.22 5.70 -1.72
C ILE A 254 -10.36 5.74 -2.73
N ILE A 255 -10.07 5.60 -4.03
CA ILE A 255 -11.08 5.60 -5.09
C ILE A 255 -12.08 4.47 -4.90
N VAL A 256 -11.60 3.26 -4.62
CA VAL A 256 -12.45 2.10 -4.36
C VAL A 256 -13.28 2.31 -3.09
N TYR A 257 -12.67 2.82 -2.00
CA TYR A 257 -13.35 3.06 -0.74
C TYR A 257 -14.43 4.15 -0.83
N ASP A 258 -14.17 5.23 -1.56
CA ASP A 258 -15.18 6.27 -1.81
C ASP A 258 -16.38 5.67 -2.55
N ARG A 259 -16.15 4.80 -3.55
CA ARG A 259 -17.22 4.12 -4.29
C ARG A 259 -17.99 3.12 -3.41
N ILE A 260 -17.32 2.34 -2.57
CA ILE A 260 -17.95 1.45 -1.59
C ILE A 260 -18.87 2.25 -0.67
N ARG A 261 -18.41 3.38 -0.17
CA ARG A 261 -19.18 4.25 0.72
C ARG A 261 -20.38 4.88 0.00
N GLU A 262 -20.22 5.32 -1.24
CA GLU A 262 -21.30 5.85 -2.05
C GLU A 262 -22.39 4.79 -2.29
N ASN A 263 -22.00 3.58 -2.70
CA ASN A 263 -22.92 2.46 -2.93
C ASN A 263 -23.64 2.05 -1.64
N ARG A 264 -22.94 2.04 -0.50
CA ARG A 264 -23.54 1.73 0.80
C ARG A 264 -24.63 2.73 1.23
N ASN A 265 -24.47 4.01 0.83
CA ASN A 265 -25.47 5.03 1.11
C ASN A 265 -26.69 4.95 0.20
N LYS A 266 -26.51 4.48 -1.05
CA LYS A 266 -27.59 4.32 -2.05
C LYS A 266 -28.51 3.15 -1.75
N ASP A 267 -27.94 1.98 -1.45
CA ASP A 267 -28.72 0.78 -1.18
C ASP A 267 -28.18 -0.03 0.00
N LYS A 268 -28.94 -0.04 1.08
CA LYS A 268 -28.61 -0.77 2.33
C LYS A 268 -29.04 -2.25 2.29
N LYS A 269 -29.77 -2.70 1.25
CA LYS A 269 -30.33 -4.06 1.18
C LYS A 269 -29.38 -5.05 0.50
N ILE A 270 -28.45 -4.55 -0.33
CA ILE A 270 -27.48 -5.37 -1.04
C ILE A 270 -26.49 -5.99 -0.03
N LYS A 271 -26.09 -7.23 -0.25
CA LYS A 271 -25.04 -7.87 0.54
C LYS A 271 -23.74 -7.06 0.43
N PHE A 272 -23.03 -6.94 1.54
CA PHE A 272 -21.81 -6.13 1.58
C PHE A 272 -20.72 -6.61 0.62
N SER A 273 -20.59 -7.93 0.43
CA SER A 273 -19.71 -8.53 -0.58
C SER A 273 -20.02 -8.10 -2.01
N ASP A 274 -21.31 -8.13 -2.37
CA ASP A 274 -21.75 -7.82 -3.73
C ASP A 274 -21.64 -6.31 -4.01
N MET A 275 -21.87 -5.50 -2.98
CA MET A 275 -21.64 -4.05 -3.02
C MET A 275 -20.17 -3.71 -3.26
N ILE A 276 -19.24 -4.38 -2.56
CA ILE A 276 -17.80 -4.20 -2.76
C ILE A 276 -17.41 -4.65 -4.17
N ASN A 277 -17.89 -5.81 -4.62
CA ASN A 277 -17.61 -6.27 -5.98
C ASN A 277 -18.09 -5.28 -7.04
N GLY A 278 -19.29 -4.74 -6.87
CA GLY A 278 -19.82 -3.69 -7.74
C GLY A 278 -19.00 -2.40 -7.71
N ALA A 279 -18.52 -1.98 -6.54
CA ALA A 279 -17.68 -0.79 -6.40
C ALA A 279 -16.34 -0.96 -7.14
N ILE A 280 -15.70 -2.12 -7.02
CA ILE A 280 -14.46 -2.44 -7.73
C ILE A 280 -14.67 -2.38 -9.24
N ASN A 281 -15.71 -3.05 -9.76
CA ASN A 281 -16.02 -3.03 -11.20
C ASN A 281 -16.28 -1.61 -11.71
N GLN A 282 -17.00 -0.77 -10.96
CA GLN A 282 -17.31 0.61 -11.32
C GLN A 282 -16.07 1.51 -11.37
N THR A 283 -15.04 1.23 -10.59
CA THR A 283 -13.80 2.00 -10.53
C THR A 283 -12.68 1.42 -11.40
N LEU A 284 -12.84 0.20 -11.90
CA LEU A 284 -11.80 -0.57 -12.58
C LEU A 284 -11.18 0.17 -13.77
N SER A 285 -12.01 0.76 -14.65
CA SER A 285 -11.53 1.49 -15.83
C SER A 285 -10.63 2.67 -15.45
N ARG A 286 -10.97 3.39 -14.38
CA ARG A 286 -10.19 4.51 -13.88
C ARG A 286 -8.87 4.02 -13.28
N THR A 287 -8.92 3.04 -12.39
CA THR A 287 -7.74 2.48 -11.73
C THR A 287 -6.74 1.93 -12.77
N VAL A 288 -7.21 1.12 -13.72
CA VAL A 288 -6.35 0.58 -14.77
C VAL A 288 -5.73 1.70 -15.62
N LEU A 289 -6.51 2.70 -16.04
CA LEU A 289 -6.00 3.80 -16.86
C LEU A 289 -4.92 4.60 -16.11
N THR A 290 -5.18 4.98 -14.86
CA THR A 290 -4.21 5.75 -14.05
C THR A 290 -2.95 4.95 -13.77
N SER A 291 -3.07 3.66 -13.45
CA SER A 291 -1.93 2.81 -13.18
C SER A 291 -1.10 2.52 -14.43
N MET A 292 -1.74 2.32 -15.59
CA MET A 292 -1.02 2.11 -16.86
C MET A 292 -0.25 3.36 -17.29
N THR A 293 -0.82 4.57 -17.13
CA THR A 293 -0.09 5.79 -17.48
C THR A 293 1.18 5.95 -16.66
N VAL A 294 1.11 5.74 -15.35
CA VAL A 294 2.28 5.80 -14.47
C VAL A 294 3.25 4.66 -14.77
N PHE A 295 2.72 3.43 -14.98
CA PHE A 295 3.54 2.28 -15.33
C PHE A 295 4.40 2.54 -16.59
N PHE A 296 3.84 3.11 -17.66
CA PHE A 296 4.61 3.41 -18.87
C PHE A 296 5.67 4.47 -18.64
N VAL A 297 5.38 5.52 -17.85
CA VAL A 297 6.39 6.52 -17.51
C VAL A 297 7.55 5.90 -16.75
N ILE A 298 7.25 5.10 -15.71
CA ILE A 298 8.27 4.43 -14.92
C ILE A 298 9.01 3.36 -15.74
N LEU A 299 8.34 2.68 -16.66
CA LEU A 299 8.99 1.75 -17.58
C LEU A 299 10.01 2.46 -18.48
N CYS A 300 9.67 3.63 -19.02
CA CYS A 300 10.62 4.45 -19.77
C CYS A 300 11.83 4.86 -18.90
N LEU A 301 11.58 5.26 -17.65
CA LEU A 301 12.67 5.57 -16.71
C LEU A 301 13.53 4.35 -16.40
N PHE A 302 12.93 3.18 -16.24
CA PHE A 302 13.65 1.93 -16.01
C PHE A 302 14.54 1.53 -17.20
N LEU A 303 14.05 1.71 -18.43
CA LEU A 303 14.77 1.31 -19.64
C LEU A 303 15.77 2.35 -20.12
N LEU A 304 15.48 3.65 -19.93
CA LEU A 304 16.23 4.75 -20.53
C LEU A 304 16.86 5.71 -19.50
N GLY A 305 16.53 5.57 -18.22
CA GLY A 305 16.90 6.53 -17.17
C GLY A 305 18.32 6.42 -16.65
N GLY A 306 19.10 5.47 -17.14
CA GLY A 306 20.48 5.25 -16.69
C GLY A 306 20.57 4.59 -15.30
N SER A 307 21.80 4.37 -14.85
CA SER A 307 22.10 3.58 -13.67
C SER A 307 21.58 4.17 -12.36
N VAL A 308 21.60 5.49 -12.22
CA VAL A 308 21.26 6.20 -10.98
C VAL A 308 19.80 5.97 -10.57
N ILE A 309 18.88 6.06 -11.53
CA ILE A 309 17.44 5.93 -11.24
C ILE A 309 16.89 4.54 -11.55
N HIS A 310 17.73 3.59 -11.98
CA HIS A 310 17.31 2.25 -12.37
C HIS A 310 16.65 1.49 -11.22
N ASP A 311 17.26 1.43 -10.04
CA ASP A 311 16.73 0.69 -8.90
C ASP A 311 15.52 1.40 -8.25
N PHE A 312 15.49 2.75 -8.28
CA PHE A 312 14.28 3.52 -7.97
C PHE A 312 13.12 3.13 -8.90
N SER A 313 13.37 3.14 -10.21
CA SER A 313 12.35 2.82 -11.22
C SER A 313 11.90 1.36 -11.11
N PHE A 314 12.81 0.44 -10.83
CA PHE A 314 12.48 -0.97 -10.59
C PHE A 314 11.55 -1.13 -9.38
N ALA A 315 11.85 -0.48 -8.25
CA ALA A 315 10.99 -0.48 -7.08
C ALA A 315 9.60 0.10 -7.39
N MET A 316 9.55 1.21 -8.13
CA MET A 316 8.30 1.83 -8.54
C MET A 316 7.48 0.98 -9.51
N LEU A 317 8.10 0.26 -10.46
CA LEU A 317 7.41 -0.68 -11.35
C LEU A 317 6.70 -1.78 -10.57
N ILE A 318 7.44 -2.42 -9.65
CA ILE A 318 6.87 -3.43 -8.76
C ILE A 318 5.70 -2.81 -8.00
N GLY A 319 5.93 -1.65 -7.42
CA GLY A 319 4.97 -0.97 -6.58
C GLY A 319 3.68 -0.53 -7.28
N VAL A 320 3.76 -0.04 -8.51
CA VAL A 320 2.58 0.33 -9.30
C VAL A 320 1.71 -0.90 -9.59
N VAL A 321 2.33 -2.02 -9.94
CA VAL A 321 1.62 -3.28 -10.20
C VAL A 321 0.99 -3.83 -8.90
N THR A 322 1.78 -3.90 -7.83
CA THR A 322 1.30 -4.42 -6.53
C THR A 322 0.25 -3.53 -5.90
N GLY A 323 0.38 -2.20 -5.99
CA GLY A 323 -0.58 -1.24 -5.44
C GLY A 323 -1.95 -1.30 -6.11
N SER A 324 -1.98 -1.42 -7.45
CA SER A 324 -3.24 -1.62 -8.18
C SER A 324 -3.89 -2.96 -7.84
N TYR A 325 -3.09 -4.00 -7.67
CA TYR A 325 -3.55 -5.31 -7.23
C TYR A 325 -4.07 -5.29 -5.79
N SER A 326 -3.33 -4.68 -4.86
CA SER A 326 -3.64 -4.72 -3.43
C SER A 326 -4.90 -3.94 -3.06
N SER A 327 -5.22 -2.84 -3.78
CA SER A 327 -6.46 -2.09 -3.59
C SER A 327 -7.70 -2.96 -3.82
N VAL A 328 -7.64 -3.86 -4.82
CA VAL A 328 -8.73 -4.78 -5.20
C VAL A 328 -8.74 -6.04 -4.34
N PHE A 329 -7.58 -6.69 -4.19
CA PHE A 329 -7.49 -8.04 -3.63
C PHE A 329 -7.02 -8.11 -2.18
N VAL A 330 -6.55 -6.99 -1.60
CA VAL A 330 -6.14 -6.93 -0.19
C VAL A 330 -7.00 -5.95 0.58
N ALA A 331 -6.97 -4.66 0.25
CA ALA A 331 -7.68 -3.63 0.99
C ALA A 331 -9.20 -3.86 1.04
N SER A 332 -9.82 -4.15 -0.09
CA SER A 332 -11.28 -4.34 -0.20
C SER A 332 -11.79 -5.62 0.50
N PRO A 333 -11.16 -6.80 0.35
CA PRO A 333 -11.58 -8.00 1.07
C PRO A 333 -11.39 -7.94 2.58
N ILE A 334 -10.45 -7.16 3.09
CA ILE A 334 -10.29 -6.94 4.53
C ILE A 334 -11.53 -6.29 5.15
N LEU A 335 -12.19 -5.38 4.43
CA LEU A 335 -13.46 -4.81 4.87
C LEU A 335 -14.55 -5.88 5.02
N ILE A 336 -14.61 -6.84 4.09
CA ILE A 336 -15.55 -7.98 4.16
C ILE A 336 -15.24 -8.84 5.38
N ALA A 337 -13.97 -9.23 5.54
CA ALA A 337 -13.53 -10.06 6.67
C ALA A 337 -13.86 -9.40 8.02
N TYR A 338 -13.63 -8.09 8.11
CA TYR A 338 -13.95 -7.32 9.32
C TYR A 338 -15.47 -7.31 9.62
N GLU A 339 -16.31 -7.07 8.60
CA GLU A 339 -17.77 -7.05 8.76
C GLU A 339 -18.31 -8.44 9.14
N ASP A 340 -17.78 -9.51 8.55
CA ASP A 340 -18.16 -10.89 8.85
C ASP A 340 -17.81 -11.29 10.28
N LEU A 341 -16.62 -10.90 10.77
CA LEU A 341 -16.21 -11.12 12.15
C LEU A 341 -17.09 -10.35 13.14
N LYS A 342 -17.49 -9.12 12.79
CA LYS A 342 -18.41 -8.32 13.59
C LYS A 342 -19.79 -8.98 13.68
N LYS A 343 -20.31 -9.53 12.59
CA LYS A 343 -21.59 -10.27 12.56
C LYS A 343 -21.56 -11.55 13.39
N LYS A 344 -20.44 -12.29 13.35
CA LYS A 344 -20.25 -13.48 14.18
C LYS A 344 -20.19 -13.18 15.68
N LYS A 345 -19.67 -12.01 16.08
CA LYS A 345 -19.60 -11.57 17.49
C LYS A 345 -20.91 -10.97 18.01
N ALA A 346 -21.82 -10.55 17.13
CA ALA A 346 -23.15 -10.10 17.56
C ALA A 346 -23.93 -11.31 18.11
N PRO A 347 -24.48 -11.26 19.34
CA PRO A 347 -25.31 -12.33 19.86
C PRO A 347 -26.44 -12.58 18.85
N ARG A 348 -26.61 -13.82 18.43
CA ARG A 348 -27.81 -14.24 17.69
C ARG A 348 -28.99 -13.84 18.59
N ALA A 349 -29.68 -12.73 18.25
CA ALA A 349 -30.96 -12.42 18.82
C ALA A 349 -31.81 -13.64 18.56
N VAL A 350 -32.05 -14.40 19.63
CA VAL A 350 -32.95 -15.54 19.62
C VAL A 350 -34.27 -14.98 19.13
N SER A 351 -34.60 -15.25 17.90
CA SER A 351 -35.97 -15.09 17.41
C SER A 351 -36.82 -16.01 18.27
N ARG A 352 -37.29 -15.49 19.38
CA ARG A 352 -38.48 -16.02 20.06
C ARG A 352 -39.64 -15.75 19.09
N ARG A 353 -39.73 -16.56 18.07
CA ARG A 353 -41.03 -16.82 17.46
C ARG A 353 -41.91 -17.30 18.58
N ALA A 354 -42.89 -16.45 18.93
CA ALA A 354 -44.00 -16.83 19.77
C ALA A 354 -44.52 -18.21 19.29
N ALA A 355 -44.37 -19.19 20.16
CA ALA A 355 -45.07 -20.46 19.99
C ALA A 355 -46.55 -20.13 19.86
N PRO A 356 -47.33 -20.80 18.99
CA PRO A 356 -48.79 -20.67 18.97
C PRO A 356 -49.29 -21.15 20.34
N GLN A 357 -49.94 -20.26 21.07
CA GLN A 357 -50.75 -20.70 22.23
C GLN A 357 -51.85 -21.59 21.73
N ALA A 358 -51.69 -22.88 21.98
CA ALA A 358 -52.75 -23.85 21.80
C ALA A 358 -53.70 -23.78 23.00
N GLY A 359 -54.95 -23.57 22.73
CA GLY A 359 -56.09 -24.09 23.44
C GLY A 359 -56.45 -23.36 24.75
N GLY A 360 -57.36 -22.40 24.67
CA GLY A 360 -58.22 -21.94 25.75
C GLY A 360 -59.62 -21.87 25.21
N SER A 361 -60.45 -22.81 25.66
CA SER A 361 -61.87 -23.04 25.33
C SER A 361 -62.72 -21.79 25.51
N GLU A 362 -63.49 -21.51 24.48
CA GLU A 362 -64.59 -20.57 24.39
C GLU A 362 -65.75 -20.97 25.29
N PRO A 363 -66.44 -20.07 25.98
CA PRO A 363 -67.83 -20.22 26.34
C PRO A 363 -68.69 -19.35 25.46
N ALA A 364 -69.82 -19.95 24.98
CA ALA A 364 -70.77 -19.49 24.03
C ALA A 364 -71.47 -18.14 24.38
N PRO A 365 -72.01 -17.41 23.37
CA PRO A 365 -72.63 -16.13 23.57
C PRO A 365 -74.13 -16.27 23.95
N LYS A 366 -74.56 -15.50 24.95
CA LYS A 366 -75.93 -15.23 25.22
C LYS A 366 -76.49 -14.17 24.25
N ARG A 367 -77.50 -14.58 23.48
CA ARG A 367 -78.40 -13.71 22.70
C ARG A 367 -79.15 -12.79 23.62
N THR A 368 -79.23 -11.52 23.34
CA THR A 368 -80.40 -10.66 23.59
C THR A 368 -80.54 -9.67 22.44
N ALA A 369 -81.78 -9.58 22.04
CA ALA A 369 -82.24 -8.98 20.82
C ALA A 369 -82.67 -7.51 21.03
N ILE A 370 -82.84 -6.82 19.90
CA ILE A 370 -83.76 -5.69 19.61
C ILE A 370 -83.25 -4.34 20.12
N GLU A 371 -83.00 -3.32 19.28
CA GLU A 371 -84.02 -2.52 18.58
C GLU A 371 -83.43 -1.67 17.47
N ALA A 372 -84.33 -1.39 16.53
CA ALA A 372 -84.17 -0.62 15.31
C ALA A 372 -84.14 0.89 15.58
N GLY A 373 -83.49 1.63 14.70
CA GLY A 373 -83.65 3.10 14.68
C GLY A 373 -82.79 3.76 13.62
N ASP A 374 -83.43 3.91 12.46
CA ASP A 374 -83.42 5.06 11.54
C ASP A 374 -82.17 5.56 10.81
N ALA A 375 -82.45 5.56 9.56
CA ALA A 375 -81.74 6.14 8.41
C ALA A 375 -81.58 7.66 8.42
N LYS A 376 -80.57 8.14 7.81
CA LYS A 376 -80.60 8.91 6.54
C LYS A 376 -79.29 9.66 6.27
N PRO A 377 -79.11 10.22 5.06
CA PRO A 377 -77.91 9.86 4.22
C PRO A 377 -77.10 11.07 3.72
N VAL A 378 -76.04 10.75 2.96
CA VAL A 378 -75.51 11.46 1.78
C VAL A 378 -74.93 12.86 1.95
N ARG A 379 -73.72 13.02 1.61
CA ARG A 379 -73.28 13.96 0.56
C ARG A 379 -71.84 13.72 0.15
N GLY A 380 -71.69 13.54 -1.13
CA GLY A 380 -70.48 13.30 -1.90
C GLY A 380 -69.72 14.59 -2.24
N PRO A 381 -68.88 14.59 -3.25
CA PRO A 381 -67.58 15.20 -3.24
C PRO A 381 -67.54 16.61 -3.84
N LYS A 382 -66.53 17.41 -3.50
CA LYS A 382 -66.20 18.61 -4.29
C LYS A 382 -64.76 18.56 -4.80
N LYS A 383 -64.65 18.42 -6.13
CA LYS A 383 -63.55 18.84 -6.99
C LYS A 383 -63.47 20.37 -7.03
N SER A 384 -62.29 20.90 -7.07
CA SER A 384 -61.94 22.20 -7.67
C SER A 384 -60.44 22.19 -7.94
N LYS A 385 -59.93 22.00 -9.15
CA LYS A 385 -59.82 22.86 -10.30
C LYS A 385 -58.96 24.13 -10.07
N LYS A 386 -57.80 24.09 -10.72
CA LYS A 386 -57.19 25.10 -11.61
C LYS A 386 -56.68 26.41 -11.03
N GLN A 387 -55.42 26.69 -11.33
CA GLN A 387 -54.91 27.65 -12.33
C GLN A 387 -53.41 27.86 -12.04
N SER A 388 -52.44 27.59 -12.90
CA SER A 388 -52.05 28.26 -14.15
C SER A 388 -51.34 29.59 -13.96
N THR A 389 -50.29 29.72 -14.72
CA THR A 389 -49.54 30.92 -15.13
C THR A 389 -48.42 31.35 -14.14
N GLY A 390 -47.24 31.58 -14.50
CA GLY A 390 -46.61 31.85 -15.79
C GLY A 390 -45.35 32.70 -15.56
N GLN A 391 -44.46 32.68 -16.52
CA GLN A 391 -43.43 33.69 -16.81
C GLN A 391 -42.17 33.67 -15.96
N LEU A 392 -41.06 33.32 -16.62
CA LEU A 392 -40.22 34.04 -17.56
C LEU A 392 -39.15 34.91 -16.88
N ALA A 393 -37.95 34.57 -17.21
CA ALA A 393 -36.94 35.50 -17.71
C ALA A 393 -35.76 35.87 -16.79
N ARG A 394 -34.61 35.46 -17.26
CA ARG A 394 -33.41 36.28 -17.56
C ARG A 394 -32.38 36.60 -16.48
N GLN A 395 -31.21 36.26 -16.89
CA GLN A 395 -29.92 36.99 -16.77
C GLN A 395 -29.22 36.82 -15.40
N LYS A 396 -28.03 36.38 -15.33
CA LYS A 396 -26.77 36.56 -16.12
C LYS A 396 -25.87 35.37 -15.87
#